data_6b4c754f90854cccbc6e10fa7f662d8b
#
_entry.id   6b4c754f90854cccbc6e10fa7f662d8b
#
_cell.length_a   1.000
_cell.length_b   1.000
_cell.length_c   1.000
_cell.angle_alpha   90.00
_cell.angle_beta   90.00
_cell.angle_gamma   90.00
#
_symmetry.space_group_name_H-M   'P 1'
#
loop_
_entity.id
_entity.type
_entity.pdbx_description
1 polymer ?
#
loop_
_entity_poly.entity_id
_entity_poly.type
_entity_poly.pdbx_seq_one_letter_code
_entity_poly.pdbx_strand_id
1 'polypeptide(L)'
;QHVLLQASEREFWENFCRAVDRYELFEAHPGAKFADHAVGNVELRAQLRDIFLTRTAREWVQLGLDVNVPIVSVNTPQTLADDPQFQDRFPWIPAEVLGCDQLPSPIKFLDVDVPVPTKAPTVGQHSEEILREVLGYDDERIAALRAAGTLG
;
A
#
# COMPACT_ATOMS: atom_id res chain seq x y z
N GLN A 1 -1.40 17.42 0.73
CA GLN A 1 -1.75 16.01 0.93
C GLN A 1 -3.15 15.75 0.36
N HIS A 2 -3.38 14.57 -0.19
CA HIS A 2 -4.67 14.19 -0.76
C HIS A 2 -5.46 13.35 0.25
N VAL A 3 -6.78 13.41 0.15
CA VAL A 3 -7.70 12.52 0.87
C VAL A 3 -8.60 11.81 -0.15
N LEU A 4 -9.04 10.63 0.21
CA LEU A 4 -10.06 9.88 -0.51
C LEU A 4 -11.36 9.97 0.28
N LEU A 5 -12.42 10.48 -0.36
CA LEU A 5 -13.78 10.39 0.13
C LEU A 5 -14.47 9.20 -0.54
N GLN A 6 -14.92 8.25 0.26
CA GLN A 6 -15.70 7.11 -0.22
C GLN A 6 -17.13 7.22 0.29
N ALA A 7 -17.92 8.07 -0.35
CA ALA A 7 -19.32 8.29 -0.04
C ALA A 7 -20.24 7.70 -1.14
N SER A 8 -19.98 6.43 -1.50
CA SER A 8 -20.74 5.70 -2.50
C SER A 8 -22.14 5.32 -2.02
N GLU A 9 -22.28 5.06 -0.73
CA GLU A 9 -23.58 4.79 -0.11
C GLU A 9 -24.29 6.11 0.19
N ARG A 10 -25.63 6.08 0.00
CA ARG A 10 -26.48 7.24 0.21
C ARG A 10 -26.32 7.85 1.61
N GLU A 11 -26.22 7.04 2.64
CA GLU A 11 -26.05 7.48 4.02
C GLU A 11 -24.74 8.24 4.23
N PHE A 12 -23.62 7.73 3.73
CA PHE A 12 -22.33 8.41 3.84
C PHE A 12 -22.30 9.74 3.08
N TRP A 13 -22.95 9.76 1.91
CA TRP A 13 -23.08 10.99 1.13
C TRP A 13 -23.95 12.03 1.85
N GLU A 14 -25.08 11.62 2.41
CA GLU A 14 -25.94 12.50 3.20
C GLU A 14 -25.21 13.06 4.42
N ASN A 15 -24.54 12.19 5.20
CA ASN A 15 -23.77 12.59 6.36
C ASN A 15 -22.65 13.59 6.00
N PHE A 16 -21.93 13.35 4.90
CA PHE A 16 -20.92 14.27 4.41
C PHE A 16 -21.54 15.65 4.10
N CYS A 17 -22.60 15.70 3.31
CA CYS A 17 -23.23 16.97 2.93
C CYS A 17 -23.74 17.76 4.12
N ARG A 18 -24.27 17.08 5.14
CA ARG A 18 -24.67 17.73 6.41
C ARG A 18 -23.47 18.26 7.18
N ALA A 19 -22.38 17.49 7.27
CA ALA A 19 -21.20 17.86 8.03
C ALA A 19 -20.42 19.04 7.44
N VAL A 20 -20.55 19.28 6.13
CA VAL A 20 -19.92 20.42 5.46
C VAL A 20 -20.87 21.59 5.21
N ASP A 21 -22.09 21.53 5.79
CA ASP A 21 -23.16 22.55 5.62
C ASP A 21 -23.51 22.82 4.14
N ARG A 22 -23.57 21.74 3.36
CA ARG A 22 -23.89 21.77 1.92
C ARG A 22 -24.96 20.73 1.57
N TYR A 23 -26.05 20.73 2.38
CA TYR A 23 -27.12 19.73 2.22
C TYR A 23 -27.81 19.80 0.86
N GLU A 24 -27.80 20.96 0.22
CA GLU A 24 -28.30 21.15 -1.14
C GLU A 24 -27.62 20.26 -2.18
N LEU A 25 -26.38 19.84 -1.93
CA LEU A 25 -25.68 18.89 -2.81
C LEU A 25 -26.31 17.50 -2.74
N PHE A 26 -26.76 17.11 -1.55
CA PHE A 26 -27.47 15.87 -1.38
C PHE A 26 -28.89 15.93 -2.00
N GLU A 27 -29.59 17.03 -1.86
CA GLU A 27 -30.91 17.23 -2.47
C GLU A 27 -30.84 17.20 -4.00
N ALA A 28 -29.82 17.86 -4.58
CA ALA A 28 -29.59 17.87 -6.02
C ALA A 28 -29.11 16.51 -6.57
N HIS A 29 -28.37 15.76 -5.78
CA HIS A 29 -27.72 14.50 -6.17
C HIS A 29 -27.85 13.46 -5.06
N PRO A 30 -29.08 12.99 -4.72
CA PRO A 30 -29.30 12.14 -3.55
C PRO A 30 -28.63 10.76 -3.64
N GLY A 31 -28.12 10.41 -4.81
CA GLY A 31 -27.53 9.11 -5.07
C GLY A 31 -28.57 7.98 -5.07
N ALA A 32 -28.29 6.95 -5.79
CA ALA A 32 -28.98 5.68 -5.65
C ALA A 32 -28.26 4.83 -4.58
N LYS A 33 -28.42 3.52 -4.64
CA LYS A 33 -27.77 2.59 -3.71
C LYS A 33 -26.23 2.59 -3.80
N PHE A 34 -25.66 3.00 -4.95
CA PHE A 34 -24.24 3.13 -5.24
C PHE A 34 -23.97 4.39 -6.09
N ALA A 35 -23.00 5.12 -5.74
CA ALA A 35 -22.25 6.25 -6.33
C ALA A 35 -22.68 6.93 -7.65
N ASP A 36 -23.90 6.81 -8.09
CA ASP A 36 -24.36 7.40 -9.37
C ASP A 36 -24.23 8.93 -9.39
N HIS A 37 -24.29 9.57 -8.23
CA HIS A 37 -24.18 11.02 -8.09
C HIS A 37 -22.84 11.60 -8.56
N ALA A 38 -21.77 10.82 -8.51
CA ALA A 38 -20.42 11.27 -8.85
C ALA A 38 -20.00 10.94 -10.28
N VAL A 39 -20.68 10.02 -10.96
CA VAL A 39 -20.29 9.55 -12.29
C VAL A 39 -20.49 10.65 -13.34
N GLY A 40 -19.39 11.09 -13.96
CA GLY A 40 -19.42 12.10 -15.01
C GLY A 40 -19.80 13.52 -14.56
N ASN A 41 -20.09 13.75 -13.28
CA ASN A 41 -20.51 15.04 -12.76
C ASN A 41 -19.32 15.96 -12.50
N VAL A 42 -18.92 16.71 -13.53
CA VAL A 42 -17.77 17.63 -13.49
C VAL A 42 -18.03 18.80 -12.54
N GLU A 43 -19.26 19.30 -12.48
CA GLU A 43 -19.64 20.42 -11.63
C GLU A 43 -19.58 20.04 -10.15
N LEU A 44 -20.15 18.92 -9.76
CA LEU A 44 -20.06 18.40 -8.40
C LEU A 44 -18.59 18.17 -7.99
N ARG A 45 -17.76 17.65 -8.88
CA ARG A 45 -16.32 17.49 -8.62
C ARG A 45 -15.61 18.81 -8.36
N ALA A 46 -15.97 19.88 -9.07
CA ALA A 46 -15.41 21.21 -8.83
C ALA A 46 -15.81 21.72 -7.44
N GLN A 47 -17.08 21.61 -7.09
CA GLN A 47 -17.59 22.02 -5.78
C GLN A 47 -16.93 21.21 -4.64
N LEU A 48 -16.79 19.90 -4.80
CA LEU A 48 -16.09 19.06 -3.80
C LEU A 48 -14.62 19.45 -3.67
N ARG A 49 -13.94 19.79 -4.75
CA ARG A 49 -12.55 20.30 -4.69
C ARG A 49 -12.46 21.55 -3.81
N ASP A 50 -13.36 22.49 -4.02
CA ASP A 50 -13.37 23.75 -3.25
C ASP A 50 -13.66 23.49 -1.77
N ILE A 51 -14.58 22.58 -1.47
CA ILE A 51 -14.88 22.14 -0.10
C ILE A 51 -13.62 21.50 0.53
N PHE A 52 -12.95 20.58 -0.17
CA PHE A 52 -11.79 19.89 0.38
C PHE A 52 -10.55 20.78 0.55
N LEU A 53 -10.49 21.94 -0.09
CA LEU A 53 -9.45 22.95 0.13
C LEU A 53 -9.60 23.72 1.44
N THR A 54 -10.73 23.62 2.14
CA THR A 54 -11.00 24.39 3.36
C THR A 54 -10.36 23.83 4.62
N ARG A 55 -9.87 22.60 4.60
CA ARG A 55 -9.28 21.91 5.77
C ARG A 55 -8.06 21.09 5.37
N THR A 56 -7.24 20.76 6.37
CA THR A 56 -6.12 19.84 6.20
C THR A 56 -6.61 18.37 6.05
N ALA A 57 -5.77 17.50 5.50
CA ALA A 57 -6.10 16.06 5.39
C ALA A 57 -6.43 15.44 6.75
N ARG A 58 -5.70 15.81 7.80
CA ARG A 58 -5.93 15.34 9.17
C ARG A 58 -7.31 15.75 9.69
N GLU A 59 -7.71 16.99 9.49
CA GLU A 59 -9.03 17.49 9.90
C GLU A 59 -10.14 16.81 9.12
N TRP A 60 -9.93 16.50 7.84
CA TRP A 60 -10.89 15.76 7.04
C TRP A 60 -11.07 14.31 7.51
N VAL A 61 -9.96 13.63 7.84
CA VAL A 61 -10.02 12.26 8.39
C VAL A 61 -10.75 12.25 9.73
N GLN A 62 -10.45 13.21 10.60
CA GLN A 62 -11.14 13.32 11.89
C GLN A 62 -12.65 13.58 11.72
N LEU A 63 -13.02 14.51 10.84
CA LEU A 63 -14.42 14.75 10.53
C LEU A 63 -15.11 13.47 10.05
N GLY A 64 -14.47 12.70 9.17
CA GLY A 64 -15.02 11.44 8.67
C GLY A 64 -15.34 10.44 9.79
N LEU A 65 -14.45 10.34 10.79
CA LEU A 65 -14.68 9.51 11.97
C LEU A 65 -15.85 10.02 12.81
N ASP A 66 -15.93 11.33 13.01
CA ASP A 66 -16.95 11.95 13.86
C ASP A 66 -18.37 11.81 13.29
N VAL A 67 -18.50 11.80 11.98
CA VAL A 67 -19.82 11.79 11.29
C VAL A 67 -20.13 10.51 10.52
N ASN A 68 -19.37 9.46 10.74
CA ASN A 68 -19.51 8.18 10.06
C ASN A 68 -19.46 8.29 8.54
N VAL A 69 -18.39 8.90 8.03
CA VAL A 69 -18.10 8.99 6.59
C VAL A 69 -16.68 8.49 6.33
N PRO A 70 -16.48 7.53 5.43
CA PRO A 70 -15.14 7.06 5.10
C PRO A 70 -14.33 8.14 4.36
N ILE A 71 -13.49 8.84 5.11
CA ILE A 71 -12.49 9.78 4.60
C ILE A 71 -11.13 9.33 5.09
N VAL A 72 -10.21 9.04 4.18
CA VAL A 72 -8.87 8.56 4.53
C VAL A 72 -7.78 9.35 3.82
N SER A 73 -6.62 9.45 4.46
CA SER A 73 -5.43 10.02 3.81
C SER A 73 -4.95 9.14 2.67
N VAL A 74 -4.53 9.77 1.58
CA VAL A 74 -3.84 9.08 0.49
C VAL A 74 -2.34 9.16 0.74
N ASN A 75 -1.74 8.04 1.10
CA ASN A 75 -0.30 7.94 1.32
C ASN A 75 0.47 7.88 0.00
N THR A 76 1.62 8.51 -0.02
CA THR A 76 2.67 8.26 -1.03
C THR A 76 3.60 7.16 -0.51
N PRO A 77 4.48 6.58 -1.34
CA PRO A 77 5.50 5.64 -0.85
C PRO A 77 6.34 6.21 0.30
N GLN A 78 6.59 7.52 0.30
CA GLN A 78 7.38 8.19 1.34
C GLN A 78 6.59 8.35 2.66
N THR A 79 5.29 8.62 2.58
CA THR A 79 4.46 8.85 3.78
C THR A 79 3.85 7.56 4.32
N LEU A 80 3.87 6.48 3.54
CA LEU A 80 3.38 5.17 3.99
C LEU A 80 4.21 4.62 5.16
N ALA A 81 5.52 4.90 5.14
CA ALA A 81 6.44 4.48 6.20
C ALA A 81 6.04 5.01 7.58
N ASP A 82 5.47 6.22 7.63
CA ASP A 82 5.08 6.90 8.86
C ASP A 82 3.61 6.66 9.25
N ASP A 83 2.88 5.88 8.46
CA ASP A 83 1.48 5.55 8.73
C ASP A 83 1.38 4.57 9.92
N PRO A 84 0.71 4.94 11.03
CA PRO A 84 0.65 4.11 12.23
C PRO A 84 0.03 2.73 12.01
N GLN A 85 -1.00 2.62 11.17
CA GLN A 85 -1.62 1.34 10.87
C GLN A 85 -0.71 0.46 10.02
N PHE A 86 0.03 1.09 9.09
CA PHE A 86 1.01 0.37 8.30
C PHE A 86 2.13 -0.17 9.19
N GLN A 87 2.69 0.63 10.08
CA GLN A 87 3.74 0.23 11.02
C GLN A 87 3.29 -0.90 11.95
N ASP A 88 2.06 -0.84 12.46
CA ASP A 88 1.51 -1.89 13.32
C ASP A 88 1.28 -3.20 12.54
N ARG A 89 0.77 -3.10 11.31
CA ARG A 89 0.37 -4.27 10.53
C ARG A 89 1.49 -4.86 9.69
N PHE A 90 2.39 -4.04 9.18
CA PHE A 90 3.45 -4.39 8.24
C PHE A 90 4.77 -3.72 8.63
N PRO A 91 5.41 -4.15 9.72
CA PRO A 91 6.68 -3.55 10.13
C PRO A 91 7.71 -3.72 9.02
N TRP A 92 8.46 -2.66 8.74
CA TRP A 92 9.52 -2.69 7.76
C TRP A 92 10.55 -3.78 8.04
N ILE A 93 11.05 -4.40 6.99
CA ILE A 93 12.26 -5.22 7.08
C ILE A 93 13.44 -4.25 6.95
N PRO A 94 14.25 -4.09 8.02
CA PRO A 94 15.27 -3.05 8.04
C PRO A 94 16.44 -3.36 7.10
N ALA A 95 17.15 -2.32 6.70
CA ALA A 95 18.27 -2.40 5.75
C ALA A 95 19.40 -3.35 6.18
N GLU A 96 19.57 -3.57 7.47
CA GLU A 96 20.55 -4.52 8.03
C GLU A 96 20.31 -5.96 7.57
N VAL A 97 19.03 -6.31 7.34
CA VAL A 97 18.64 -7.67 6.92
C VAL A 97 18.84 -7.86 5.41
N LEU A 98 18.37 -6.91 4.60
CA LEU A 98 18.29 -7.08 3.15
C LEU A 98 19.19 -6.11 2.35
N GLY A 99 19.87 -5.18 3.01
CA GLY A 99 20.71 -4.15 2.40
C GLY A 99 19.95 -2.87 2.02
N CYS A 100 18.64 -2.84 2.13
CA CYS A 100 17.79 -1.65 2.05
C CYS A 100 16.48 -1.94 2.78
N ASP A 101 15.82 -0.89 3.26
CA ASP A 101 14.50 -1.02 3.87
C ASP A 101 13.49 -1.55 2.85
N GLN A 102 12.76 -2.61 3.22
CA GLN A 102 11.78 -3.24 2.35
C GLN A 102 10.44 -3.46 3.03
N LEU A 103 9.40 -3.46 2.22
CA LEU A 103 8.07 -3.84 2.64
C LEU A 103 7.99 -5.35 2.85
N PRO A 104 7.38 -5.83 3.93
CA PRO A 104 7.09 -7.24 4.09
C PRO A 104 5.97 -7.67 3.12
N SER A 105 5.75 -8.97 3.00
CA SER A 105 4.60 -9.51 2.29
C SER A 105 3.30 -8.98 2.90
N PRO A 106 2.36 -8.45 2.11
CA PRO A 106 1.05 -8.04 2.62
C PRO A 106 0.15 -9.22 3.01
N ILE A 107 0.55 -10.44 2.64
CA ILE A 107 -0.19 -11.66 2.94
C ILE A 107 0.25 -12.16 4.32
N LYS A 108 -0.70 -12.28 5.24
CA LYS A 108 -0.51 -12.91 6.54
C LYS A 108 -1.24 -14.25 6.55
N PHE A 109 -0.54 -15.28 6.98
CA PHE A 109 -1.11 -16.60 7.22
C PHE A 109 -1.45 -16.73 8.71
N LEU A 110 -2.51 -17.45 9.03
CA LEU A 110 -2.93 -17.64 10.44
C LEU A 110 -2.12 -18.74 11.12
N ASP A 111 -1.76 -19.77 10.39
CA ASP A 111 -1.18 -21.00 10.94
C ASP A 111 0.21 -21.34 10.38
N VAL A 112 0.83 -20.37 9.69
CA VAL A 112 2.16 -20.56 9.08
C VAL A 112 3.02 -19.34 9.36
N ASP A 113 4.16 -19.57 9.95
CA ASP A 113 5.19 -18.53 10.08
C ASP A 113 5.83 -18.29 8.71
N VAL A 114 5.66 -17.07 8.23
CA VAL A 114 6.34 -16.65 7.00
C VAL A 114 7.79 -16.36 7.32
N PRO A 115 8.75 -17.06 6.70
CA PRO A 115 10.16 -16.82 6.99
C PRO A 115 10.54 -15.39 6.60
N VAL A 116 11.39 -14.77 7.41
CA VAL A 116 11.98 -13.48 7.06
C VAL A 116 12.81 -13.69 5.79
N PRO A 117 12.60 -12.88 4.75
CA PRO A 117 13.35 -13.01 3.52
C PRO A 117 14.85 -12.78 3.77
N THR A 118 15.67 -13.51 3.06
CA THR A 118 17.12 -13.37 3.10
C THR A 118 17.61 -12.45 1.99
N LYS A 119 18.78 -11.89 2.17
CA LYS A 119 19.42 -11.06 1.14
C LYS A 119 19.58 -11.87 -0.16
N ALA A 120 19.30 -11.23 -1.29
CA ALA A 120 19.53 -11.84 -2.58
C ALA A 120 20.99 -12.28 -2.74
N PRO A 121 21.25 -13.48 -3.27
CA PRO A 121 22.62 -13.96 -3.47
C PRO A 121 23.37 -13.08 -4.48
N THR A 122 24.67 -12.98 -4.29
CA THR A 122 25.54 -12.41 -5.31
C THR A 122 25.70 -13.37 -6.50
N VAL A 123 26.10 -12.83 -7.65
CA VAL A 123 26.34 -13.66 -8.83
C VAL A 123 27.38 -14.73 -8.49
N GLY A 124 27.07 -15.97 -8.78
CA GLY A 124 27.96 -17.12 -8.53
C GLY A 124 27.97 -17.65 -7.07
N GLN A 125 27.33 -17.01 -6.12
CA GLN A 125 27.39 -17.37 -4.69
C GLN A 125 27.08 -18.85 -4.41
N HIS A 126 26.15 -19.45 -5.12
CA HIS A 126 25.71 -20.83 -4.93
C HIS A 126 26.18 -21.78 -6.05
N SER A 127 27.07 -21.35 -6.92
CA SER A 127 27.50 -22.13 -8.07
C SER A 127 28.08 -23.49 -7.68
N GLU A 128 28.98 -23.55 -6.71
CA GLU A 128 29.58 -24.81 -6.27
C GLU A 128 28.60 -25.72 -5.53
N GLU A 129 27.74 -25.14 -4.70
CA GLU A 129 26.69 -25.85 -3.99
C GLU A 129 25.76 -26.57 -4.99
N ILE A 130 25.31 -25.87 -6.02
CA ILE A 130 24.47 -26.43 -7.08
C ILE A 130 25.21 -27.51 -7.86
N LEU A 131 26.47 -27.29 -8.22
CA LEU A 131 27.25 -28.27 -8.95
C LEU A 131 27.45 -29.55 -8.12
N ARG A 132 27.68 -29.43 -6.82
CA ARG A 132 27.89 -30.54 -5.93
C ARG A 132 26.58 -31.26 -5.59
N GLU A 133 25.59 -30.52 -5.11
CA GLU A 133 24.37 -31.11 -4.52
C GLU A 133 23.33 -31.52 -5.56
N VAL A 134 23.21 -30.76 -6.66
CA VAL A 134 22.21 -31.01 -7.69
C VAL A 134 22.79 -31.85 -8.85
N LEU A 135 24.02 -31.55 -9.28
CA LEU A 135 24.65 -32.22 -10.43
C LEU A 135 25.61 -33.34 -10.03
N GLY A 136 25.90 -33.50 -8.74
CA GLY A 136 26.74 -34.58 -8.23
C GLY A 136 28.20 -34.46 -8.68
N TYR A 137 28.71 -33.26 -8.97
CA TYR A 137 30.10 -33.09 -9.37
C TYR A 137 31.02 -33.18 -8.15
N ASP A 138 32.15 -33.87 -8.35
CA ASP A 138 33.20 -33.91 -7.36
C ASP A 138 34.06 -32.65 -7.34
N ASP A 139 34.90 -32.56 -6.33
CA ASP A 139 35.74 -31.35 -6.13
C ASP A 139 36.78 -31.17 -7.26
N GLU A 140 37.25 -32.26 -7.88
CA GLU A 140 38.18 -32.18 -8.99
C GLU A 140 37.55 -31.55 -10.23
N ARG A 141 36.31 -31.96 -10.54
CA ARG A 141 35.55 -31.39 -11.67
C ARG A 141 35.17 -29.96 -11.43
N ILE A 142 34.78 -29.58 -10.21
CA ILE A 142 34.47 -28.20 -9.85
C ILE A 142 35.70 -27.32 -9.97
N ALA A 143 36.86 -27.79 -9.48
CA ALA A 143 38.13 -27.07 -9.61
C ALA A 143 38.56 -26.86 -11.08
N ALA A 144 38.36 -27.86 -11.93
CA ALA A 144 38.60 -27.74 -13.36
C ALA A 144 37.70 -26.71 -14.05
N LEU A 145 36.40 -26.63 -13.71
CA LEU A 145 35.49 -25.62 -14.23
C LEU A 145 35.89 -24.22 -13.78
N ARG A 146 36.34 -24.06 -12.54
CA ARG A 146 36.83 -22.79 -12.03
C ARG A 146 38.12 -22.37 -12.76
N ALA A 147 39.10 -23.28 -12.94
CA ALA A 147 40.32 -23.01 -13.66
C ALA A 147 40.07 -22.64 -15.14
N ALA A 148 39.03 -23.19 -15.75
CA ALA A 148 38.60 -22.85 -17.10
C ALA A 148 37.84 -21.52 -17.20
N GLY A 149 37.59 -20.81 -16.09
CA GLY A 149 36.82 -19.55 -16.06
C GLY A 149 35.31 -19.73 -16.37
N THR A 150 34.80 -20.93 -16.27
CA THR A 150 33.38 -21.23 -16.50
C THR A 150 32.52 -20.87 -15.27
N LEU A 151 33.14 -20.84 -14.09
CA LEU A 151 32.50 -20.41 -12.83
C LEU A 151 32.97 -18.98 -12.51
N GLY A 152 32.02 -18.06 -12.34
CA GLY A 152 32.30 -16.69 -11.89
C GLY A 152 32.23 -16.58 -10.39
#